data_2e49af2202e3fa5a38360a4b5108aae7
#
_entry.id   2e49af2202e3fa5a38360a4b5108aae7
#
_cell.length_a   1.000
_cell.length_b   1.000
_cell.length_c   1.000
_cell.angle_alpha   90.00
_cell.angle_beta   90.00
_cell.angle_gamma   90.00
#
_symmetry.space_group_name_H-M   'P 1'
#
loop_
_entity.id
_entity.type
_entity.pdbx_description
1 polymer ?
#
loop_
_entity_poly.entity_id
_entity_poly.type
_entity_poly.pdbx_seq_one_letter_code
_entity_poly.pdbx_strand_id
1 'polypeptide(L)'
;SDNKIVWMDNSDGYSQIKMRYINSDPLLLLEADYPSTNGSLLVWSDNRRGNWNIYGFDFFTRSEKPITKGDYDQLYPKASGDIVVYSDYRSGDSDIYMTNIATGVESPVATGKRDQMWPSISGDLVVWQDNSSGNWDIYMKELSTDKTTPIYKGSGQQMYPAISGDLVVWQDSRNGDFDIYVKDLVNGTETKLTGDGDQLYPDISGYTIAWQDATTGDISYYFWDKKWGKTYPREGEQTNPVVSGNYIAYVDGSGEDTSIRKLDLASWKDELVQAGPGQAKPSMDKKLVWINTHSGKPRSVAVAAGQTSVISKVPGDQSHPVVGGNDQVGYYVAWMDNRTGDPDVYVYSLAQELELPLAASPYEDMYPDIRGNIIAWVARNPDNQYQIEDYWCIRTFDISIDNSTELVYGLENSTPISLSDDYLAYLRKTYFGWMVYSRPLYEKETAPESPPSGINVRAGGDYLVYQNNKAGSWDILLWKQGMGTQPVSIVSDPADQINASTDGRTVVWQDNRNGNWDIYAYDLNTSKEMQITTDSADQINPDVENGVIVWQDKRNGDWDIYVYDQNVGRETPICTDPGNQMEPRIRTGRIVWTDDRSGDKDIYIYENYMP
;
A
#
# COMPACT_ATOMS: atom_id res chain seq x y z
N SER A 1 3.26 2.83 -4.34
CA SER A 1 4.70 2.88 -4.15
C SER A 1 5.35 3.31 -5.43
N ASP A 2 5.99 4.47 -5.45
CA ASP A 2 6.62 4.98 -6.64
C ASP A 2 7.87 4.21 -6.95
N ASN A 3 7.92 3.67 -8.13
CA ASN A 3 9.10 3.07 -8.70
C ASN A 3 10.08 4.19 -9.13
N LYS A 4 10.86 4.71 -8.21
CA LYS A 4 11.99 5.59 -8.52
C LYS A 4 13.24 4.74 -8.71
N ILE A 5 13.91 4.84 -9.87
CA ILE A 5 15.29 4.45 -10.00
C ILE A 5 16.13 5.71 -9.83
N VAL A 6 16.99 5.69 -8.84
CA VAL A 6 18.09 6.64 -8.72
C VAL A 6 19.35 5.88 -9.12
N TRP A 7 20.06 6.32 -10.13
CA TRP A 7 21.34 5.72 -10.50
C TRP A 7 22.42 6.79 -10.67
N MET A 8 23.65 6.40 -10.47
CA MET A 8 24.78 7.22 -10.88
C MET A 8 25.06 6.98 -12.35
N ASP A 9 25.11 8.05 -13.12
CA ASP A 9 25.57 8.06 -14.50
C ASP A 9 26.99 8.67 -14.56
N ASN A 10 27.94 7.88 -14.99
CA ASN A 10 29.34 8.30 -15.17
C ASN A 10 29.67 8.46 -16.64
N SER A 11 28.71 8.50 -17.56
CA SER A 11 28.93 8.54 -19.00
C SER A 11 29.69 9.78 -19.47
N ASP A 12 29.65 10.88 -18.72
CA ASP A 12 30.27 12.16 -19.03
C ASP A 12 31.52 12.46 -18.20
N GLY A 13 32.06 11.46 -17.50
CA GLY A 13 33.27 11.60 -16.66
C GLY A 13 33.02 12.28 -15.31
N TYR A 14 31.81 12.60 -14.98
CA TYR A 14 31.39 13.10 -13.67
C TYR A 14 30.25 12.21 -13.12
N SER A 15 30.35 11.87 -11.83
CA SER A 15 29.30 11.12 -11.17
C SER A 15 28.05 11.98 -11.01
N GLN A 16 27.02 11.72 -11.80
CA GLN A 16 25.72 12.38 -11.70
C GLN A 16 24.69 11.40 -11.16
N ILE A 17 23.92 11.81 -10.17
CA ILE A 17 22.76 11.05 -9.70
C ILE A 17 21.62 11.32 -10.68
N LYS A 18 21.22 10.31 -11.44
CA LYS A 18 20.01 10.36 -12.28
C LYS A 18 18.90 9.57 -11.62
N MET A 19 17.68 10.07 -11.71
CA MET A 19 16.50 9.44 -11.16
C MET A 19 15.53 9.12 -12.32
N ARG A 20 15.13 7.87 -12.41
CA ARG A 20 14.06 7.44 -13.31
C ARG A 20 13.06 6.63 -12.52
N TYR A 21 11.82 6.87 -12.83
CA TYR A 21 10.72 6.06 -12.33
C TYR A 21 10.43 4.99 -13.38
N ILE A 22 10.30 3.75 -12.97
CA ILE A 22 9.98 2.65 -13.87
C ILE A 22 8.81 1.86 -13.28
N ASN A 23 7.94 1.42 -14.14
CA ASN A 23 6.91 0.44 -13.80
C ASN A 23 7.57 -0.83 -13.29
N SER A 24 7.04 -1.36 -12.20
CA SER A 24 7.42 -2.65 -11.61
C SER A 24 8.86 -2.83 -11.16
N ASP A 25 9.76 -1.86 -11.33
CA ASP A 25 11.12 -1.99 -10.83
C ASP A 25 11.29 -1.45 -9.40
N PRO A 26 12.10 -2.14 -8.58
CA PRO A 26 12.34 -1.74 -7.20
C PRO A 26 13.07 -0.38 -7.07
N LEU A 27 12.85 0.32 -5.96
CA LEU A 27 13.62 1.52 -5.61
C LEU A 27 15.10 1.17 -5.51
N LEU A 28 15.94 1.84 -6.31
CA LEU A 28 17.37 1.56 -6.38
C LEU A 28 18.14 2.69 -5.69
N LEU A 29 18.74 2.41 -4.53
CA LEU A 29 19.64 3.31 -3.81
C LEU A 29 21.07 2.77 -3.94
N LEU A 30 22.00 3.59 -4.41
CA LEU A 30 23.36 3.18 -4.74
C LEU A 30 24.29 3.18 -3.51
N GLU A 31 25.26 2.25 -3.48
CA GLU A 31 26.25 2.08 -2.40
C GLU A 31 25.63 1.81 -1.00
N ALA A 32 24.49 1.16 -0.98
CA ALA A 32 23.71 0.88 0.22
C ALA A 32 23.86 -0.56 0.71
N ASP A 33 23.79 -0.77 2.04
CA ASP A 33 23.78 -2.09 2.67
C ASP A 33 22.89 -2.10 3.92
N TYR A 34 22.53 -3.27 4.43
CA TYR A 34 21.77 -3.49 5.67
C TYR A 34 20.45 -2.69 5.72
N PRO A 35 19.53 -2.86 4.78
CA PRO A 35 18.25 -2.17 4.82
C PRO A 35 17.40 -2.68 5.98
N SER A 36 16.61 -1.78 6.56
CA SER A 36 15.59 -2.10 7.54
C SER A 36 14.38 -1.20 7.33
N THR A 37 13.18 -1.70 7.55
CA THR A 37 11.95 -0.92 7.42
C THR A 37 11.01 -1.16 8.58
N ASN A 38 10.28 -0.11 8.99
CA ASN A 38 9.17 -0.17 9.95
C ASN A 38 7.83 0.13 9.27
N GLY A 39 7.75 -0.06 7.93
CA GLY A 39 6.57 0.18 7.12
C GLY A 39 6.40 1.64 6.66
N SER A 40 6.72 2.63 7.46
CA SER A 40 6.68 4.06 7.09
C SER A 40 8.05 4.65 6.72
N LEU A 41 9.11 4.08 7.27
CA LEU A 41 10.49 4.51 7.07
C LEU A 41 11.34 3.32 6.59
N LEU A 42 12.16 3.55 5.56
CA LEU A 42 13.26 2.69 5.18
C LEU A 42 14.56 3.33 5.68
N VAL A 43 15.40 2.57 6.35
CA VAL A 43 16.75 2.99 6.77
C VAL A 43 17.79 2.02 6.21
N TRP A 44 18.98 2.53 5.91
CA TRP A 44 20.10 1.73 5.40
C TRP A 44 21.43 2.35 5.75
N SER A 45 22.49 1.53 5.69
CA SER A 45 23.87 2.02 5.72
C SER A 45 24.30 2.41 4.31
N ASP A 46 24.92 3.58 4.14
CA ASP A 46 25.26 4.19 2.87
C ASP A 46 26.69 4.70 2.88
N ASN A 47 27.49 4.33 1.88
CA ASN A 47 28.91 4.68 1.79
C ASN A 47 29.22 5.76 0.73
N ARG A 48 28.23 6.43 0.19
CA ARG A 48 28.39 7.45 -0.89
C ARG A 48 29.33 8.62 -0.51
N ARG A 49 29.66 8.79 0.77
CA ARG A 49 30.54 9.84 1.27
C ARG A 49 31.93 9.36 1.71
N GLY A 50 32.25 8.08 1.46
CA GLY A 50 33.54 7.48 1.77
C GLY A 50 33.63 6.79 3.12
N ASN A 51 32.65 6.98 4.00
CA ASN A 51 32.40 6.21 5.21
C ASN A 51 30.91 5.85 5.29
N TRP A 52 30.59 4.80 6.01
CA TRP A 52 29.23 4.35 6.18
C TRP A 52 28.44 5.26 7.11
N ASN A 53 27.34 5.83 6.63
CA ASN A 53 26.40 6.63 7.41
C ASN A 53 24.99 6.02 7.29
N ILE A 54 24.13 6.32 8.25
CA ILE A 54 22.74 5.90 8.18
C ILE A 54 21.92 6.95 7.41
N TYR A 55 21.24 6.48 6.38
CA TYR A 55 20.25 7.25 5.61
C TYR A 55 18.87 6.71 5.85
N GLY A 56 17.88 7.55 5.67
CA GLY A 56 16.47 7.19 5.77
C GLY A 56 15.69 7.71 4.58
N PHE A 57 14.72 6.92 4.13
CA PHE A 57 13.70 7.32 3.17
C PHE A 57 12.33 7.18 3.83
N ASP A 58 11.65 8.30 3.97
CA ASP A 58 10.30 8.36 4.48
C ASP A 58 9.33 8.08 3.33
N PHE A 59 8.55 7.00 3.44
CA PHE A 59 7.59 6.60 2.41
C PHE A 59 6.39 7.54 2.30
N PHE A 60 6.08 8.29 3.35
CA PHE A 60 4.99 9.26 3.35
C PHE A 60 5.38 10.56 2.64
N THR A 61 6.50 11.17 3.09
CA THR A 61 7.01 12.41 2.47
C THR A 61 7.84 12.16 1.22
N ARG A 62 8.16 10.88 0.92
CA ARG A 62 9.00 10.44 -0.21
C ARG A 62 10.35 11.14 -0.27
N SER A 63 10.87 11.51 0.88
CA SER A 63 12.12 12.23 1.00
C SER A 63 13.21 11.35 1.59
N GLU A 64 14.38 11.42 0.97
CA GLU A 64 15.61 10.84 1.50
C GLU A 64 16.35 11.88 2.32
N LYS A 65 16.87 11.48 3.48
CA LYS A 65 17.74 12.33 4.30
C LYS A 65 18.80 11.50 5.02
N PRO A 66 20.01 12.05 5.24
CA PRO A 66 20.95 11.44 6.16
C PRO A 66 20.40 11.52 7.59
N ILE A 67 20.37 10.37 8.28
CA ILE A 67 20.03 10.26 9.70
C ILE A 67 21.29 10.56 10.54
N THR A 68 22.44 10.04 10.09
CA THR A 68 23.74 10.36 10.70
C THR A 68 24.65 11.13 9.71
N LYS A 69 25.63 11.84 10.26
CA LYS A 69 26.58 12.66 9.47
C LYS A 69 27.98 12.58 10.07
N GLY A 70 28.32 11.46 10.72
CA GLY A 70 29.63 11.27 11.34
C GLY A 70 30.76 11.02 10.34
N ASP A 71 32.00 11.18 10.81
CA ASP A 71 33.22 10.85 10.04
C ASP A 71 33.66 9.39 10.28
N TYR A 72 32.86 8.61 10.99
CA TYR A 72 33.10 7.21 11.33
C TYR A 72 31.97 6.33 10.76
N ASP A 73 32.24 5.04 10.63
CA ASP A 73 31.26 4.11 10.11
C ASP A 73 30.08 3.92 11.08
N GLN A 74 28.86 3.98 10.54
CA GLN A 74 27.62 3.60 11.18
C GLN A 74 26.94 2.50 10.33
N LEU A 75 26.60 1.39 10.97
CA LEU A 75 26.13 0.17 10.31
C LEU A 75 24.94 -0.47 11.03
N TYR A 76 24.27 -1.38 10.36
CA TYR A 76 23.22 -2.25 10.91
C TYR A 76 22.03 -1.47 11.51
N PRO A 77 21.43 -0.53 10.79
CA PRO A 77 20.32 0.24 11.32
C PRO A 77 19.07 -0.63 11.51
N LYS A 78 18.32 -0.32 12.57
CA LYS A 78 16.96 -0.82 12.81
C LYS A 78 16.08 0.34 13.26
N ALA A 79 14.80 0.33 12.84
CA ALA A 79 13.86 1.40 13.12
C ALA A 79 12.60 0.91 13.82
N SER A 80 12.11 1.67 14.80
CA SER A 80 10.81 1.49 15.44
C SER A 80 10.22 2.86 15.75
N GLY A 81 9.06 3.20 15.16
CA GLY A 81 8.53 4.55 15.22
C GLY A 81 9.55 5.58 14.74
N ASP A 82 9.79 6.61 15.56
CA ASP A 82 10.77 7.67 15.28
C ASP A 82 12.20 7.37 15.75
N ILE A 83 12.46 6.20 16.30
CA ILE A 83 13.79 5.83 16.79
C ILE A 83 14.49 4.94 15.77
N VAL A 84 15.71 5.31 15.42
CA VAL A 84 16.64 4.51 14.62
C VAL A 84 17.84 4.17 15.46
N VAL A 85 18.10 2.87 15.68
CA VAL A 85 19.29 2.37 16.40
C VAL A 85 20.30 1.82 15.39
N TYR A 86 21.58 1.94 15.69
CA TYR A 86 22.67 1.50 14.81
C TYR A 86 23.96 1.22 15.59
N SER A 87 24.88 0.49 14.98
CA SER A 87 26.25 0.31 15.45
C SER A 87 27.13 1.46 14.95
N ASP A 88 27.89 2.09 15.83
CA ASP A 88 28.74 3.27 15.57
C ASP A 88 30.19 3.02 16.00
N TYR A 89 31.14 3.31 15.12
CA TYR A 89 32.57 3.02 15.31
C TYR A 89 33.40 4.24 15.70
N ARG A 90 32.79 5.33 16.21
CA ARG A 90 33.48 6.59 16.57
C ARG A 90 34.48 6.45 17.72
N SER A 91 34.29 5.48 18.61
CA SER A 91 35.19 5.20 19.75
C SER A 91 36.39 4.33 19.40
N GLY A 92 36.41 3.74 18.20
CA GLY A 92 37.39 2.74 17.75
C GLY A 92 36.89 1.30 17.90
N ASP A 93 36.05 1.03 18.87
CA ASP A 93 35.23 -0.20 18.98
C ASP A 93 33.82 0.13 18.50
N SER A 94 32.97 -0.87 18.22
CA SER A 94 31.56 -0.64 17.88
C SER A 94 30.74 -0.42 19.14
N ASP A 95 29.98 0.66 19.18
CA ASP A 95 29.01 1.00 20.23
C ASP A 95 27.58 1.07 19.65
N ILE A 96 26.54 1.00 20.48
CA ILE A 96 25.17 1.21 20.02
C ILE A 96 24.73 2.65 20.30
N TYR A 97 24.31 3.32 19.24
CA TYR A 97 23.71 4.65 19.28
C TYR A 97 22.28 4.62 18.74
N MET A 98 21.54 5.66 19.06
CA MET A 98 20.21 5.90 18.48
C MET A 98 20.07 7.35 18.02
N THR A 99 19.24 7.57 17.03
CA THR A 99 18.77 8.89 16.61
C THR A 99 17.26 8.92 16.64
N ASN A 100 16.67 9.90 17.32
CA ASN A 100 15.25 10.22 17.19
C ASN A 100 15.08 11.12 15.95
N ILE A 101 14.44 10.61 14.90
CA ILE A 101 14.33 11.30 13.59
C ILE A 101 13.36 12.48 13.60
N ALA A 102 12.42 12.54 14.56
CA ALA A 102 11.50 13.66 14.72
C ALA A 102 12.19 14.86 15.35
N THR A 103 13.10 14.63 16.31
CA THR A 103 13.83 15.70 17.01
C THR A 103 15.24 15.94 16.45
N GLY A 104 15.81 14.99 15.72
CA GLY A 104 17.19 14.99 15.25
C GLY A 104 18.22 14.77 16.37
N VAL A 105 17.80 14.34 17.56
CA VAL A 105 18.69 14.12 18.71
C VAL A 105 19.31 12.73 18.63
N GLU A 106 20.64 12.69 18.64
CA GLU A 106 21.44 11.47 18.75
C GLU A 106 21.83 11.21 20.22
N SER A 107 21.81 9.95 20.66
CA SER A 107 22.16 9.54 22.02
C SER A 107 22.81 8.16 22.04
N PRO A 108 23.76 7.88 22.98
CA PRO A 108 24.28 6.54 23.18
C PRO A 108 23.24 5.63 23.83
N VAL A 109 23.14 4.39 23.36
CA VAL A 109 22.34 3.32 23.97
C VAL A 109 23.24 2.43 24.83
N ALA A 110 24.33 1.93 24.23
CA ALA A 110 25.33 1.12 24.94
C ALA A 110 26.71 1.53 24.44
N THR A 111 27.57 1.91 25.39
CA THR A 111 28.98 2.24 25.13
C THR A 111 29.83 1.49 26.15
N GLY A 112 30.94 0.94 25.71
CA GLY A 112 31.76 0.13 26.60
C GLY A 112 33.14 -0.14 26.02
N LYS A 113 33.83 -1.07 26.64
CA LYS A 113 35.05 -1.65 26.07
C LYS A 113 34.67 -2.81 25.18
N ARG A 114 35.27 -2.90 24.01
CA ARG A 114 34.99 -3.89 22.96
C ARG A 114 33.61 -3.65 22.32
N ASP A 115 33.26 -4.48 21.38
CA ASP A 115 32.15 -4.27 20.47
C ASP A 115 30.77 -4.55 21.09
N GLN A 116 29.84 -3.62 20.85
CA GLN A 116 28.42 -3.79 20.95
C GLN A 116 27.86 -3.66 19.53
N MET A 117 27.13 -4.66 19.04
CA MET A 117 26.76 -4.73 17.63
C MET A 117 25.34 -5.31 17.43
N TRP A 118 24.86 -5.20 16.20
CA TRP A 118 23.62 -5.81 15.73
C TRP A 118 22.41 -5.45 16.59
N PRO A 119 22.11 -4.16 16.73
CA PRO A 119 20.94 -3.75 17.52
C PRO A 119 19.64 -4.18 16.85
N SER A 120 18.62 -4.48 17.66
CA SER A 120 17.23 -4.63 17.25
C SER A 120 16.36 -3.83 18.22
N ILE A 121 15.23 -3.31 17.75
CA ILE A 121 14.36 -2.44 18.53
C ILE A 121 12.88 -2.80 18.32
N SER A 122 12.12 -2.80 19.42
CA SER A 122 10.66 -2.89 19.39
C SER A 122 10.09 -1.93 20.44
N GLY A 123 9.40 -0.88 19.96
CA GLY A 123 8.92 0.18 20.86
C GLY A 123 10.07 0.83 21.65
N ASP A 124 10.04 0.65 22.96
CA ASP A 124 10.99 1.24 23.92
C ASP A 124 12.17 0.31 24.28
N LEU A 125 12.18 -0.91 23.77
CA LEU A 125 13.17 -1.93 24.08
C LEU A 125 14.19 -2.08 22.97
N VAL A 126 15.47 -1.92 23.29
CA VAL A 126 16.61 -2.15 22.38
C VAL A 126 17.40 -3.35 22.88
N VAL A 127 17.65 -4.32 21.99
CA VAL A 127 18.52 -5.47 22.27
C VAL A 127 19.75 -5.44 21.38
N TRP A 128 20.88 -5.95 21.86
CA TRP A 128 22.13 -6.03 21.09
C TRP A 128 23.00 -7.19 21.58
N GLN A 129 23.96 -7.57 20.77
CA GLN A 129 25.03 -8.46 21.18
C GLN A 129 26.22 -7.65 21.72
N ASP A 130 26.82 -8.10 22.83
CA ASP A 130 27.85 -7.39 23.59
C ASP A 130 29.05 -8.30 23.86
N ASN A 131 30.26 -7.87 23.49
CA ASN A 131 31.51 -8.61 23.68
C ASN A 131 32.33 -8.13 24.89
N SER A 132 31.77 -7.31 25.77
CA SER A 132 32.50 -6.76 26.93
C SER A 132 33.08 -7.82 27.87
N SER A 133 32.44 -8.98 27.96
CA SER A 133 32.88 -10.12 28.79
C SER A 133 33.99 -10.95 28.15
N GLY A 134 34.23 -10.81 26.83
CA GLY A 134 35.18 -11.61 26.05
C GLY A 134 34.53 -12.71 25.21
N ASN A 135 33.24 -12.92 25.35
CA ASN A 135 32.36 -13.66 24.47
C ASN A 135 31.13 -12.78 24.17
N TRP A 136 30.39 -13.13 23.12
CA TRP A 136 29.16 -12.44 22.80
C TRP A 136 28.03 -12.87 23.73
N ASP A 137 27.43 -11.92 24.42
CA ASP A 137 26.27 -12.06 25.30
C ASP A 137 25.12 -11.18 24.75
N ILE A 138 23.86 -11.42 25.14
CA ILE A 138 22.72 -10.59 24.74
C ILE A 138 22.31 -9.67 25.88
N TYR A 139 22.25 -8.38 25.59
CA TYR A 139 21.77 -7.33 26.50
C TYR A 139 20.53 -6.63 25.94
N MET A 140 19.81 -5.99 26.84
CA MET A 140 18.64 -5.16 26.54
C MET A 140 18.70 -3.87 27.33
N LYS A 141 18.25 -2.76 26.74
CA LYS A 141 17.99 -1.50 27.40
C LYS A 141 16.55 -1.06 27.17
N GLU A 142 15.88 -0.66 28.24
CA GLU A 142 14.61 0.04 28.22
C GLU A 142 14.89 1.55 28.16
N LEU A 143 14.54 2.19 27.07
CA LEU A 143 14.93 3.60 26.79
C LEU A 143 14.27 4.59 27.74
N SER A 144 13.01 4.36 28.14
CA SER A 144 12.26 5.22 29.05
C SER A 144 12.80 5.24 30.46
N THR A 145 13.37 4.13 30.94
CA THR A 145 13.93 3.99 32.28
C THR A 145 15.44 4.09 32.32
N ASP A 146 16.10 4.11 31.17
CA ASP A 146 17.57 4.07 31.00
C ASP A 146 18.21 2.81 31.63
N LYS A 147 17.44 1.76 31.86
CA LYS A 147 17.88 0.53 32.54
C LYS A 147 18.40 -0.49 31.54
N THR A 148 19.67 -0.89 31.70
CA THR A 148 20.29 -1.99 30.96
C THR A 148 20.23 -3.29 31.78
N THR A 149 19.85 -4.39 31.10
CA THR A 149 19.70 -5.71 31.73
C THR A 149 20.28 -6.77 30.79
N PRO A 150 21.06 -7.77 31.27
CA PRO A 150 21.41 -8.91 30.45
C PRO A 150 20.19 -9.80 30.19
N ILE A 151 19.96 -10.14 28.92
CA ILE A 151 18.97 -11.14 28.52
C ILE A 151 19.54 -12.53 28.77
N TYR A 152 20.75 -12.74 28.28
CA TYR A 152 21.54 -13.93 28.61
C TYR A 152 23.03 -13.55 28.66
N LYS A 153 23.73 -14.10 29.64
CA LYS A 153 25.17 -13.99 29.83
C LYS A 153 25.73 -15.35 30.31
N GLY A 154 26.58 -15.95 29.50
CA GLY A 154 27.08 -17.27 29.84
C GLY A 154 28.15 -17.81 28.89
N SER A 155 28.31 -19.12 28.89
CA SER A 155 29.24 -19.81 27.98
C SER A 155 28.68 -19.81 26.53
N GLY A 156 29.56 -19.99 25.55
CA GLY A 156 29.20 -20.01 24.14
C GLY A 156 29.11 -18.57 23.56
N GLN A 157 28.66 -18.46 22.33
CA GLN A 157 28.44 -17.21 21.64
C GLN A 157 26.93 -16.98 21.50
N GLN A 158 26.42 -15.85 21.97
CA GLN A 158 25.05 -15.43 21.79
C GLN A 158 25.02 -14.25 20.83
N MET A 159 24.36 -14.40 19.68
CA MET A 159 24.49 -13.48 18.56
C MET A 159 23.17 -13.25 17.84
N TYR A 160 23.12 -12.16 17.04
CA TYR A 160 22.02 -11.81 16.16
C TYR A 160 20.65 -11.77 16.88
N PRO A 161 20.53 -10.93 17.93
CA PRO A 161 19.26 -10.81 18.62
C PRO A 161 18.21 -10.09 17.75
N ALA A 162 16.96 -10.54 17.85
CA ALA A 162 15.80 -9.84 17.33
C ALA A 162 14.73 -9.76 18.42
N ILE A 163 13.91 -8.71 18.39
CA ILE A 163 12.87 -8.44 19.38
C ILE A 163 11.56 -8.04 18.71
N SER A 164 10.44 -8.58 19.21
CA SER A 164 9.11 -8.13 18.88
C SER A 164 8.21 -8.18 20.11
N GLY A 165 7.72 -7.01 20.54
CA GLY A 165 7.01 -6.89 21.81
C GLY A 165 7.86 -7.40 22.98
N ASP A 166 7.34 -8.39 23.71
CA ASP A 166 7.99 -8.96 24.90
C ASP A 166 8.81 -10.23 24.61
N LEU A 167 9.05 -10.57 23.34
CA LEU A 167 9.82 -11.73 22.95
C LEU A 167 11.16 -11.34 22.34
N VAL A 168 12.25 -11.87 22.88
CA VAL A 168 13.62 -11.76 22.36
C VAL A 168 14.07 -13.11 21.86
N VAL A 169 14.58 -13.17 20.63
CA VAL A 169 15.15 -14.38 20.02
C VAL A 169 16.62 -14.14 19.68
N TRP A 170 17.45 -15.17 19.74
CA TRP A 170 18.86 -15.11 19.36
C TRP A 170 19.39 -16.51 19.00
N GLN A 171 20.50 -16.57 18.30
CA GLN A 171 21.26 -17.79 18.10
C GLN A 171 22.32 -17.96 19.19
N ASP A 172 22.53 -19.18 19.69
CA ASP A 172 23.31 -19.46 20.87
C ASP A 172 24.09 -20.78 20.74
N SER A 173 25.41 -20.73 20.92
CA SER A 173 26.28 -21.92 20.81
C SER A 173 26.68 -22.53 22.14
N ARG A 174 25.95 -22.27 23.24
CA ARG A 174 26.26 -22.79 24.58
C ARG A 174 26.33 -24.34 24.66
N ASN A 175 25.66 -25.02 23.75
CA ASN A 175 25.58 -26.50 23.69
C ASN A 175 26.46 -27.12 22.60
N GLY A 176 27.28 -26.33 21.91
CA GLY A 176 28.17 -26.74 20.82
C GLY A 176 27.79 -26.17 19.48
N ASP A 177 26.63 -26.53 18.95
CA ASP A 177 26.06 -25.97 17.71
C ASP A 177 25.25 -24.72 18.03
N PHE A 178 24.98 -23.86 17.02
CA PHE A 178 24.08 -22.73 17.18
C PHE A 178 22.63 -23.19 17.19
N ASP A 179 21.96 -22.91 18.26
CA ASP A 179 20.51 -23.13 18.45
C ASP A 179 19.76 -21.83 18.54
N ILE A 180 18.45 -21.83 18.26
CA ILE A 180 17.59 -20.67 18.49
C ILE A 180 16.97 -20.74 19.87
N TYR A 181 17.18 -19.67 20.64
CA TYR A 181 16.60 -19.45 21.96
C TYR A 181 15.61 -18.28 21.93
N VAL A 182 14.59 -18.39 22.76
CA VAL A 182 13.58 -17.35 22.99
C VAL A 182 13.50 -17.02 24.46
N LYS A 183 13.48 -15.72 24.78
CA LYS A 183 13.18 -15.18 26.12
C LYS A 183 11.85 -14.46 26.08
N ASP A 184 10.92 -14.89 26.90
CA ASP A 184 9.68 -14.19 27.20
C ASP A 184 9.95 -13.25 28.36
N LEU A 185 9.89 -11.93 28.11
CA LEU A 185 10.21 -10.90 29.08
C LEU A 185 9.13 -10.73 30.16
N VAL A 186 7.88 -11.12 29.90
CA VAL A 186 6.75 -11.01 30.83
C VAL A 186 6.90 -12.00 31.97
N ASN A 187 7.15 -13.26 31.65
CA ASN A 187 7.23 -14.34 32.64
C ASN A 187 8.68 -14.74 32.97
N GLY A 188 9.66 -14.20 32.26
CA GLY A 188 11.09 -14.47 32.46
C GLY A 188 11.55 -15.85 31.96
N THR A 189 10.70 -16.60 31.26
CA THR A 189 11.06 -17.95 30.79
C THR A 189 11.98 -17.90 29.56
N GLU A 190 12.96 -18.80 29.52
CA GLU A 190 13.84 -19.02 28.38
C GLU A 190 13.57 -20.41 27.81
N THR A 191 13.49 -20.52 26.50
CA THR A 191 13.18 -21.77 25.81
C THR A 191 14.11 -21.95 24.61
N LYS A 192 14.72 -23.15 24.51
CA LYS A 192 15.39 -23.62 23.29
C LYS A 192 14.34 -24.11 22.29
N LEU A 193 14.36 -23.64 21.07
CA LEU A 193 13.39 -24.01 20.02
C LEU A 193 13.89 -25.15 19.11
N THR A 194 15.20 -25.31 18.96
CA THR A 194 15.80 -26.11 17.88
C THR A 194 16.54 -27.36 18.40
N GLY A 195 16.85 -28.26 17.48
CA GLY A 195 17.53 -29.52 17.73
C GLY A 195 19.00 -29.50 17.32
N ASP A 196 19.46 -30.57 16.67
CA ASP A 196 20.86 -30.77 16.28
C ASP A 196 21.24 -29.90 15.05
N GLY A 197 22.50 -29.48 15.01
CA GLY A 197 23.10 -28.70 13.94
C GLY A 197 22.87 -27.19 14.05
N ASP A 198 23.53 -26.41 13.18
CA ASP A 198 23.53 -24.95 13.25
C ASP A 198 22.21 -24.34 12.76
N GLN A 199 21.61 -23.55 13.63
CA GLN A 199 20.41 -22.77 13.39
C GLN A 199 20.77 -21.28 13.50
N LEU A 200 20.56 -20.50 12.45
CA LEU A 200 21.20 -19.22 12.27
C LEU A 200 20.20 -18.09 11.92
N TYR A 201 20.58 -16.86 12.23
CA TYR A 201 19.91 -15.63 11.79
C TYR A 201 18.41 -15.61 12.09
N PRO A 202 18.02 -15.72 13.37
CA PRO A 202 16.61 -15.65 13.72
C PRO A 202 16.04 -14.25 13.51
N ASP A 203 14.78 -14.19 13.09
CA ASP A 203 13.97 -12.99 13.06
C ASP A 203 12.58 -13.27 13.66
N ILE A 204 11.91 -12.22 14.14
CA ILE A 204 10.62 -12.33 14.83
C ILE A 204 9.69 -11.16 14.50
N SER A 205 8.41 -11.46 14.27
CA SER A 205 7.33 -10.47 14.22
C SER A 205 6.09 -11.00 14.92
N GLY A 206 5.62 -10.30 15.95
CA GLY A 206 4.58 -10.81 16.84
C GLY A 206 4.99 -12.13 17.50
N TYR A 207 4.24 -13.17 17.22
CA TYR A 207 4.49 -14.54 17.72
C TYR A 207 5.11 -15.48 16.68
N THR A 208 5.42 -14.99 15.48
CA THR A 208 6.06 -15.77 14.42
C THR A 208 7.56 -15.57 14.45
N ILE A 209 8.32 -16.67 14.53
CA ILE A 209 9.78 -16.71 14.56
C ILE A 209 10.23 -17.50 13.33
N ALA A 210 11.24 -17.04 12.60
CA ALA A 210 11.86 -17.79 11.51
C ALA A 210 13.38 -17.76 11.64
N TRP A 211 14.05 -18.77 11.10
CA TRP A 211 15.50 -18.90 11.08
C TRP A 211 15.97 -19.75 9.90
N GLN A 212 17.25 -19.67 9.61
CA GLN A 212 17.93 -20.52 8.66
C GLN A 212 18.40 -21.81 9.35
N ASP A 213 18.02 -22.96 8.82
CA ASP A 213 18.55 -24.27 9.23
C ASP A 213 19.71 -24.63 8.31
N ALA A 214 20.94 -24.43 8.79
CA ALA A 214 22.14 -24.73 8.01
C ALA A 214 22.36 -26.22 7.76
N THR A 215 21.66 -27.11 8.51
CA THR A 215 21.75 -28.57 8.34
C THR A 215 20.97 -29.02 7.11
N THR A 216 19.78 -28.46 6.89
CA THR A 216 18.93 -28.82 5.76
C THR A 216 19.13 -27.89 4.56
N GLY A 217 19.65 -26.67 4.78
CA GLY A 217 19.72 -25.60 3.80
C GLY A 217 18.39 -24.87 3.60
N ASP A 218 17.40 -25.13 4.46
CA ASP A 218 16.04 -24.60 4.37
C ASP A 218 15.80 -23.50 5.43
N ILE A 219 14.72 -22.74 5.26
CA ILE A 219 14.19 -21.92 6.35
C ILE A 219 13.28 -22.74 7.24
N SER A 220 13.30 -22.42 8.54
CA SER A 220 12.42 -22.99 9.56
C SER A 220 11.67 -21.88 10.27
N TYR A 221 10.50 -22.19 10.81
CA TYR A 221 9.68 -21.22 11.53
C TYR A 221 8.95 -21.86 12.71
N TYR A 222 8.52 -21.02 13.67
CA TYR A 222 7.80 -21.41 14.86
C TYR A 222 6.78 -20.35 15.27
N PHE A 223 5.55 -20.78 15.59
CA PHE A 223 4.52 -19.94 16.18
C PHE A 223 4.54 -20.07 17.70
N TRP A 224 5.00 -19.01 18.38
CA TRP A 224 5.15 -19.04 19.84
C TRP A 224 3.84 -19.23 20.59
N ASP A 225 2.76 -18.62 20.13
CA ASP A 225 1.41 -18.75 20.71
C ASP A 225 0.80 -20.14 20.52
N LYS A 226 1.08 -20.79 19.38
CA LYS A 226 0.56 -22.13 19.05
C LYS A 226 1.46 -23.26 19.53
N LYS A 227 2.68 -22.96 20.01
CA LYS A 227 3.72 -23.94 20.37
C LYS A 227 3.98 -24.97 19.26
N TRP A 228 4.00 -24.51 18.02
CA TRP A 228 4.18 -25.34 16.84
C TRP A 228 5.06 -24.65 15.80
N GLY A 229 5.90 -25.43 15.15
CA GLY A 229 6.76 -24.95 14.07
C GLY A 229 7.14 -26.06 13.09
N LYS A 230 7.76 -25.68 12.00
CA LYS A 230 8.14 -26.59 10.91
C LYS A 230 9.30 -26.02 10.09
N THR A 231 10.11 -26.90 9.49
CA THR A 231 10.99 -26.57 8.37
C THR A 231 10.17 -26.49 7.09
N TYR A 232 10.47 -25.49 6.26
CA TYR A 232 9.85 -25.31 4.94
C TYR A 232 10.81 -25.84 3.87
N PRO A 233 10.70 -27.14 3.48
CA PRO A 233 11.63 -27.76 2.56
C PRO A 233 11.40 -27.25 1.14
N ARG A 234 12.50 -26.86 0.48
CA ARG A 234 12.50 -26.43 -0.90
C ARG A 234 13.81 -26.90 -1.59
N GLU A 235 13.77 -27.10 -2.89
CA GLU A 235 14.98 -27.36 -3.68
C GLU A 235 15.87 -26.11 -3.71
N GLY A 236 17.13 -26.24 -3.33
CA GLY A 236 18.11 -25.15 -3.23
C GLY A 236 18.37 -24.70 -1.80
N GLU A 237 19.22 -23.70 -1.64
CA GLU A 237 19.58 -23.12 -0.36
C GLU A 237 18.69 -21.90 -0.07
N GLN A 238 18.11 -21.83 1.13
CA GLN A 238 17.32 -20.72 1.60
C GLN A 238 18.01 -20.03 2.77
N THR A 239 18.18 -18.72 2.68
CA THR A 239 18.97 -17.96 3.65
C THR A 239 18.32 -16.65 4.05
N ASN A 240 18.77 -16.08 5.18
CA ASN A 240 18.38 -14.75 5.66
C ASN A 240 16.85 -14.55 5.73
N PRO A 241 16.09 -15.41 6.40
CA PRO A 241 14.65 -15.20 6.54
C PRO A 241 14.36 -13.95 7.36
N VAL A 242 13.32 -13.22 6.98
CA VAL A 242 12.74 -12.10 7.75
C VAL A 242 11.24 -12.26 7.83
N VAL A 243 10.67 -11.85 8.95
CA VAL A 243 9.25 -12.07 9.27
C VAL A 243 8.49 -10.75 9.35
N SER A 244 7.28 -10.70 8.82
CA SER A 244 6.30 -9.65 9.11
C SER A 244 4.88 -10.24 9.09
N GLY A 245 4.22 -10.25 10.24
CA GLY A 245 2.91 -10.87 10.41
C GLY A 245 2.90 -12.34 9.97
N ASN A 246 2.08 -12.66 8.98
CA ASN A 246 1.97 -14.01 8.41
C ASN A 246 2.94 -14.29 7.25
N TYR A 247 3.89 -13.41 6.96
CA TYR A 247 4.79 -13.56 5.84
C TYR A 247 6.23 -13.81 6.28
N ILE A 248 6.92 -14.69 5.55
CA ILE A 248 8.37 -14.85 5.63
C ILE A 248 8.95 -14.49 4.26
N ALA A 249 9.86 -13.51 4.20
CA ALA A 249 10.67 -13.29 3.00
C ALA A 249 12.07 -13.85 3.21
N TYR A 250 12.67 -14.39 2.15
CA TYR A 250 13.96 -15.04 2.23
C TYR A 250 14.72 -14.96 0.89
N VAL A 251 15.99 -15.23 0.95
CA VAL A 251 16.84 -15.41 -0.22
C VAL A 251 16.79 -16.88 -0.62
N ASP A 252 16.50 -17.17 -1.90
CA ASP A 252 16.47 -18.50 -2.51
C ASP A 252 17.60 -18.62 -3.52
N GLY A 253 18.44 -19.65 -3.40
CA GLY A 253 19.62 -19.87 -4.21
C GLY A 253 20.92 -19.54 -3.50
N SER A 254 22.05 -19.78 -4.16
CA SER A 254 23.40 -19.59 -3.62
C SER A 254 24.33 -18.87 -4.61
N GLY A 255 25.36 -18.21 -4.09
CA GLY A 255 26.35 -17.48 -4.90
C GLY A 255 25.75 -16.24 -5.58
N GLU A 256 25.93 -16.13 -6.90
CA GLU A 256 25.37 -15.03 -7.69
C GLU A 256 23.93 -15.31 -8.17
N ASP A 257 23.47 -16.54 -8.10
CA ASP A 257 22.16 -16.97 -8.60
C ASP A 257 21.13 -17.00 -7.44
N THR A 258 20.78 -15.81 -6.96
CA THR A 258 19.86 -15.63 -5.84
C THR A 258 18.62 -14.85 -6.25
N SER A 259 17.50 -15.19 -5.63
CA SER A 259 16.23 -14.48 -5.81
C SER A 259 15.59 -14.15 -4.45
N ILE A 260 14.70 -13.17 -4.42
CA ILE A 260 13.87 -12.89 -3.25
C ILE A 260 12.53 -13.57 -3.42
N ARG A 261 12.15 -14.33 -2.40
CA ARG A 261 10.85 -14.99 -2.32
C ARG A 261 10.09 -14.56 -1.07
N LYS A 262 8.79 -14.72 -1.11
CA LYS A 262 7.87 -14.44 0.00
C LYS A 262 6.91 -15.61 0.18
N LEU A 263 6.93 -16.22 1.35
CA LEU A 263 6.02 -17.28 1.78
C LEU A 263 4.90 -16.67 2.63
N ASP A 264 3.65 -16.90 2.23
CA ASP A 264 2.47 -16.62 3.04
C ASP A 264 2.14 -17.84 3.91
N LEU A 265 2.23 -17.70 5.22
CA LEU A 265 1.99 -18.77 6.20
C LEU A 265 0.50 -19.07 6.41
N ALA A 266 -0.42 -18.23 5.93
CA ALA A 266 -1.84 -18.49 6.01
C ALA A 266 -2.33 -19.35 4.83
N SER A 267 -1.89 -19.00 3.61
CA SER A 267 -2.27 -19.72 2.38
C SER A 267 -1.25 -20.77 1.93
N TRP A 268 -0.04 -20.78 2.50
CA TRP A 268 1.10 -21.59 2.07
C TRP A 268 1.56 -21.30 0.64
N LYS A 269 1.22 -20.12 0.12
CA LYS A 269 1.66 -19.68 -1.19
C LYS A 269 3.07 -19.09 -1.09
N ASP A 270 3.98 -19.61 -1.90
CA ASP A 270 5.36 -19.14 -2.02
C ASP A 270 5.52 -18.39 -3.35
N GLU A 271 5.78 -17.09 -3.28
CA GLU A 271 5.85 -16.19 -4.41
C GLU A 271 7.30 -15.78 -4.72
N LEU A 272 7.64 -15.76 -6.01
CA LEU A 272 8.85 -15.11 -6.48
C LEU A 272 8.62 -13.59 -6.51
N VAL A 273 9.33 -12.85 -5.66
CA VAL A 273 9.25 -11.38 -5.60
C VAL A 273 10.21 -10.76 -6.63
N GLN A 274 11.45 -11.24 -6.66
CA GLN A 274 12.48 -10.76 -7.59
C GLN A 274 13.38 -11.90 -8.01
N ALA A 275 13.44 -12.13 -9.32
CA ALA A 275 14.43 -13.03 -9.94
C ALA A 275 15.69 -12.27 -10.35
N GLY A 276 16.78 -13.01 -10.49
CA GLY A 276 18.02 -12.52 -11.04
C GLY A 276 19.16 -12.49 -10.03
N PRO A 277 20.40 -12.37 -10.52
CA PRO A 277 21.58 -12.54 -9.69
C PRO A 277 21.74 -11.43 -8.65
N GLY A 278 22.32 -11.79 -7.51
CA GLY A 278 22.76 -10.85 -6.50
C GLY A 278 21.68 -10.29 -5.59
N GLN A 279 20.57 -10.98 -5.39
CA GLN A 279 19.52 -10.58 -4.42
C GLN A 279 19.92 -11.03 -3.01
N ALA A 280 19.92 -10.13 -2.04
CA ALA A 280 20.40 -10.43 -0.69
C ALA A 280 19.74 -9.57 0.39
N LYS A 281 19.90 -9.98 1.67
CA LYS A 281 19.55 -9.22 2.87
C LYS A 281 18.15 -8.59 2.84
N PRO A 282 17.07 -9.39 2.73
CA PRO A 282 15.73 -8.86 2.82
C PRO A 282 15.47 -8.24 4.20
N SER A 283 14.55 -7.29 4.25
CA SER A 283 13.93 -6.77 5.47
C SER A 283 12.47 -6.48 5.18
N MET A 284 11.57 -6.77 6.10
CA MET A 284 10.14 -6.65 5.86
C MET A 284 9.40 -6.15 7.11
N ASP A 285 8.62 -5.09 6.93
CA ASP A 285 7.50 -4.69 7.79
C ASP A 285 6.51 -3.91 6.93
N LYS A 286 5.34 -4.47 6.63
CA LYS A 286 4.36 -3.97 5.65
C LYS A 286 4.92 -3.77 4.24
N LYS A 287 6.22 -3.51 4.10
CA LYS A 287 6.96 -3.41 2.83
C LYS A 287 8.15 -4.35 2.87
N LEU A 288 8.42 -5.03 1.76
CA LEU A 288 9.60 -5.86 1.60
C LEU A 288 10.68 -5.06 0.87
N VAL A 289 11.87 -5.01 1.43
CA VAL A 289 13.06 -4.36 0.88
C VAL A 289 14.23 -5.34 0.88
N TRP A 290 15.18 -5.20 -0.04
CA TRP A 290 16.37 -6.06 -0.11
C TRP A 290 17.54 -5.37 -0.79
N ILE A 291 18.73 -5.97 -0.71
CA ILE A 291 19.93 -5.55 -1.44
C ILE A 291 20.03 -6.26 -2.78
N ASN A 292 20.34 -5.52 -3.82
CA ASN A 292 20.73 -6.03 -5.13
C ASN A 292 22.24 -5.85 -5.30
N THR A 293 22.98 -6.96 -5.44
CA THR A 293 24.44 -6.98 -5.50
C THR A 293 24.97 -7.47 -6.85
N HIS A 294 24.24 -7.27 -7.94
CA HIS A 294 24.62 -7.77 -9.26
C HIS A 294 26.10 -7.46 -9.62
N SER A 295 26.83 -8.47 -10.08
CA SER A 295 28.27 -8.37 -10.35
C SER A 295 28.62 -7.20 -11.28
N GLY A 296 29.59 -6.37 -10.85
CA GLY A 296 30.06 -5.21 -11.62
C GLY A 296 29.23 -3.94 -11.48
N LYS A 297 28.19 -3.93 -10.61
CA LYS A 297 27.40 -2.74 -10.29
C LYS A 297 27.49 -2.42 -8.79
N PRO A 298 27.31 -1.14 -8.39
CA PRO A 298 27.18 -0.78 -6.98
C PRO A 298 26.03 -1.52 -6.32
N ARG A 299 26.15 -1.83 -5.03
CA ARG A 299 25.06 -2.36 -4.23
C ARG A 299 23.92 -1.35 -4.14
N SER A 300 22.70 -1.83 -4.16
CA SER A 300 21.52 -0.98 -4.13
C SER A 300 20.42 -1.58 -3.27
N VAL A 301 19.61 -0.75 -2.63
CA VAL A 301 18.39 -1.19 -1.94
C VAL A 301 17.24 -1.21 -2.94
N ALA A 302 16.53 -2.33 -2.97
CA ALA A 302 15.32 -2.50 -3.75
C ALA A 302 14.09 -2.57 -2.81
N VAL A 303 12.94 -2.10 -3.27
CA VAL A 303 11.66 -2.12 -2.54
C VAL A 303 10.65 -2.84 -3.42
N ALA A 304 9.93 -3.81 -2.88
CA ALA A 304 8.85 -4.45 -3.63
C ALA A 304 7.81 -3.40 -4.03
N ALA A 305 7.45 -3.37 -5.30
CA ALA A 305 6.35 -2.57 -5.80
C ALA A 305 5.03 -2.98 -5.12
N GLY A 306 4.06 -2.07 -5.09
CA GLY A 306 2.68 -2.42 -4.73
C GLY A 306 2.20 -3.53 -5.67
N GLN A 307 1.63 -4.59 -5.11
CA GLN A 307 1.20 -5.72 -5.92
C GLN A 307 -0.17 -5.44 -6.51
N THR A 308 -0.33 -5.71 -7.80
CA THR A 308 -1.64 -5.90 -8.39
C THR A 308 -2.12 -7.30 -8.05
N SER A 309 -3.33 -7.42 -7.54
CA SER A 309 -3.98 -8.71 -7.31
C SER A 309 -5.35 -8.76 -7.97
N VAL A 310 -5.74 -9.93 -8.42
CA VAL A 310 -7.10 -10.16 -8.91
C VAL A 310 -8.02 -10.33 -7.71
N ILE A 311 -9.13 -9.58 -7.67
CA ILE A 311 -10.16 -9.67 -6.63
C ILE A 311 -11.20 -10.71 -7.00
N SER A 312 -11.66 -10.70 -8.25
CA SER A 312 -12.62 -11.68 -8.76
C SER A 312 -12.16 -12.18 -10.11
N LYS A 313 -12.18 -13.49 -10.30
CA LYS A 313 -11.87 -14.20 -11.53
C LYS A 313 -12.85 -15.37 -11.71
N VAL A 314 -14.04 -15.07 -12.11
CA VAL A 314 -15.10 -16.04 -12.33
C VAL A 314 -15.65 -15.89 -13.75
N PRO A 315 -16.24 -16.94 -14.35
CA PRO A 315 -16.88 -16.82 -15.66
C PRO A 315 -17.98 -15.74 -15.66
N GLY A 316 -17.96 -14.86 -16.64
CA GLY A 316 -18.87 -13.72 -16.78
C GLY A 316 -18.13 -12.40 -16.60
N ASP A 317 -18.72 -11.33 -17.14
CA ASP A 317 -18.11 -10.00 -17.08
C ASP A 317 -18.32 -9.34 -15.70
N GLN A 318 -17.25 -8.87 -15.09
CA GLN A 318 -17.26 -7.99 -13.94
C GLN A 318 -16.89 -6.57 -14.38
N SER A 319 -17.58 -5.57 -13.84
CA SER A 319 -17.39 -4.18 -14.25
C SER A 319 -17.78 -3.19 -13.15
N HIS A 320 -17.49 -1.89 -13.35
CA HIS A 320 -17.79 -0.80 -12.44
C HIS A 320 -17.27 -1.03 -11.02
N PRO A 321 -15.98 -1.39 -10.85
CA PRO A 321 -15.43 -1.59 -9.53
C PRO A 321 -15.34 -0.28 -8.77
N VAL A 322 -15.63 -0.36 -7.47
CA VAL A 322 -15.44 0.72 -6.52
C VAL A 322 -14.77 0.18 -5.27
N VAL A 323 -13.97 1.00 -4.61
CA VAL A 323 -13.28 0.64 -3.38
C VAL A 323 -13.58 1.66 -2.29
N GLY A 324 -13.72 1.22 -1.05
CA GLY A 324 -14.01 2.09 0.09
C GLY A 324 -13.91 1.33 1.41
N GLY A 325 -14.39 1.95 2.47
CA GLY A 325 -14.28 1.45 3.84
C GLY A 325 -13.47 2.38 4.72
N ASN A 326 -13.16 1.94 5.92
CA ASN A 326 -12.33 2.66 6.89
C ASN A 326 -11.72 1.67 7.90
N ASP A 327 -10.86 2.16 8.80
CA ASP A 327 -10.17 1.32 9.80
C ASP A 327 -11.10 0.65 10.82
N GLN A 328 -12.35 1.10 10.97
CA GLN A 328 -13.30 0.54 11.92
C GLN A 328 -14.06 -0.66 11.35
N VAL A 329 -14.49 -0.58 10.09
CA VAL A 329 -15.26 -1.65 9.43
C VAL A 329 -14.43 -2.50 8.47
N GLY A 330 -13.20 -2.09 8.17
CA GLY A 330 -12.35 -2.68 7.14
C GLY A 330 -12.56 -2.05 5.77
N TYR A 331 -11.84 -2.57 4.78
CA TYR A 331 -11.87 -2.09 3.41
C TYR A 331 -12.52 -3.12 2.50
N TYR A 332 -13.30 -2.65 1.54
CA TYR A 332 -14.12 -3.47 0.65
C TYR A 332 -13.99 -3.00 -0.80
N VAL A 333 -14.08 -3.94 -1.73
CA VAL A 333 -14.29 -3.68 -3.16
C VAL A 333 -15.69 -4.16 -3.51
N ALA A 334 -16.48 -3.36 -4.22
CA ALA A 334 -17.75 -3.79 -4.77
C ALA A 334 -17.75 -3.60 -6.29
N TRP A 335 -18.51 -4.42 -7.01
CA TRP A 335 -18.60 -4.37 -8.47
C TRP A 335 -19.93 -4.92 -8.97
N MET A 336 -20.22 -4.66 -10.24
CA MET A 336 -21.28 -5.32 -10.98
C MET A 336 -20.77 -6.64 -11.55
N ASP A 337 -21.57 -7.69 -11.47
CA ASP A 337 -21.23 -9.04 -11.91
C ASP A 337 -22.41 -9.68 -12.66
N ASN A 338 -22.20 -10.20 -13.83
CA ASN A 338 -23.25 -10.83 -14.63
C ASN A 338 -23.18 -12.37 -14.69
N ARG A 339 -22.43 -13.01 -13.77
CA ARG A 339 -22.27 -14.49 -13.73
C ARG A 339 -23.58 -15.26 -13.61
N THR A 340 -24.62 -14.65 -13.08
CA THR A 340 -25.97 -15.23 -12.92
C THR A 340 -26.89 -14.98 -14.09
N GLY A 341 -26.50 -14.10 -15.04
CA GLY A 341 -27.25 -13.70 -16.23
C GLY A 341 -27.76 -12.27 -16.17
N ASP A 342 -28.24 -11.79 -15.04
CA ASP A 342 -28.57 -10.39 -14.77
C ASP A 342 -27.44 -9.74 -13.96
N PRO A 343 -27.22 -8.42 -14.06
CA PRO A 343 -26.24 -7.73 -13.23
C PRO A 343 -26.61 -7.77 -11.75
N ASP A 344 -25.70 -8.26 -10.94
CA ASP A 344 -25.79 -8.30 -9.48
C ASP A 344 -24.66 -7.47 -8.85
N VAL A 345 -24.80 -7.08 -7.59
CA VAL A 345 -23.73 -6.44 -6.83
C VAL A 345 -23.03 -7.44 -5.91
N TYR A 346 -21.75 -7.63 -6.14
CA TYR A 346 -20.86 -8.43 -5.32
C TYR A 346 -19.92 -7.52 -4.52
N VAL A 347 -19.46 -8.03 -3.39
CA VAL A 347 -18.52 -7.33 -2.51
C VAL A 347 -17.41 -8.28 -2.06
N TYR A 348 -16.18 -7.78 -1.98
CA TYR A 348 -15.03 -8.48 -1.46
C TYR A 348 -14.47 -7.75 -0.24
N SER A 349 -14.35 -8.46 0.87
CA SER A 349 -13.67 -7.95 2.06
C SER A 349 -12.17 -8.15 1.93
N LEU A 350 -11.38 -7.07 1.91
CA LEU A 350 -9.92 -7.16 1.84
C LEU A 350 -9.29 -7.76 3.10
N ALA A 351 -9.94 -7.57 4.26
CA ALA A 351 -9.45 -8.11 5.53
C ALA A 351 -9.75 -9.61 5.71
N GLN A 352 -10.86 -10.08 5.15
CA GLN A 352 -11.30 -11.47 5.26
C GLN A 352 -10.94 -12.31 4.05
N GLU A 353 -10.48 -11.65 2.96
CA GLU A 353 -10.22 -12.27 1.65
C GLU A 353 -11.43 -13.09 1.16
N LEU A 354 -12.63 -12.55 1.37
CA LEU A 354 -13.89 -13.24 1.12
C LEU A 354 -14.79 -12.43 0.17
N GLU A 355 -15.20 -13.07 -0.92
CA GLU A 355 -16.23 -12.57 -1.84
C GLU A 355 -17.63 -13.03 -1.38
N LEU A 356 -18.58 -12.09 -1.38
CA LEU A 356 -19.97 -12.34 -1.02
C LEU A 356 -20.90 -11.64 -2.02
N PRO A 357 -22.03 -12.23 -2.41
CA PRO A 357 -23.10 -11.49 -3.07
C PRO A 357 -23.73 -10.52 -2.08
N LEU A 358 -23.70 -9.23 -2.38
CA LEU A 358 -24.38 -8.21 -1.56
C LEU A 358 -25.85 -8.09 -1.96
N ALA A 359 -26.10 -8.08 -3.26
CA ALA A 359 -27.42 -8.09 -3.87
C ALA A 359 -27.40 -9.06 -5.05
N ALA A 360 -27.99 -10.23 -4.87
CA ALA A 360 -28.19 -11.25 -5.86
C ALA A 360 -29.67 -11.58 -5.91
N SER A 361 -30.43 -10.68 -6.48
CA SER A 361 -31.88 -10.81 -6.68
C SER A 361 -32.17 -11.39 -8.08
N PRO A 362 -33.39 -11.86 -8.39
CA PRO A 362 -33.75 -12.23 -9.76
C PRO A 362 -33.92 -11.00 -10.67
N TYR A 363 -33.45 -9.84 -10.26
CA TYR A 363 -33.59 -8.56 -10.96
C TYR A 363 -32.25 -7.83 -10.94
N GLU A 364 -32.09 -6.86 -11.83
CA GLU A 364 -30.86 -6.10 -12.01
C GLU A 364 -30.51 -5.24 -10.78
N ASP A 365 -29.31 -5.43 -10.24
CA ASP A 365 -28.68 -4.63 -9.20
C ASP A 365 -27.39 -4.03 -9.76
N MET A 366 -27.25 -2.69 -9.82
CA MET A 366 -26.24 -2.02 -10.64
C MET A 366 -25.60 -0.80 -9.96
N TYR A 367 -24.47 -0.37 -10.50
CA TYR A 367 -23.76 0.86 -10.18
C TYR A 367 -23.47 1.03 -8.69
N PRO A 368 -22.75 0.10 -8.06
CA PRO A 368 -22.35 0.26 -6.67
C PRO A 368 -21.44 1.47 -6.48
N ASP A 369 -21.54 2.09 -5.31
CA ASP A 369 -20.56 3.04 -4.79
C ASP A 369 -20.35 2.81 -3.29
N ILE A 370 -19.14 3.08 -2.78
CA ILE A 370 -18.77 2.85 -1.37
C ILE A 370 -18.19 4.12 -0.76
N ARG A 371 -18.71 4.52 0.39
CA ARG A 371 -18.12 5.57 1.20
C ARG A 371 -18.22 5.25 2.69
N GLY A 372 -17.08 5.27 3.39
CA GLY A 372 -17.01 4.89 4.80
C GLY A 372 -17.58 3.48 5.04
N ASN A 373 -18.63 3.37 5.82
CA ASN A 373 -19.33 2.12 6.12
C ASN A 373 -20.59 1.87 5.25
N ILE A 374 -20.87 2.74 4.27
CA ILE A 374 -22.05 2.63 3.42
C ILE A 374 -21.67 2.15 2.02
N ILE A 375 -22.36 1.10 1.57
CA ILE A 375 -22.42 0.69 0.16
C ILE A 375 -23.80 1.06 -0.37
N ALA A 376 -23.87 1.71 -1.52
CA ALA A 376 -25.14 2.02 -2.19
C ALA A 376 -25.16 1.45 -3.59
N TRP A 377 -26.34 1.10 -4.10
CA TRP A 377 -26.51 0.62 -5.47
C TRP A 377 -27.92 0.94 -5.98
N VAL A 378 -28.10 0.83 -7.28
CA VAL A 378 -29.39 0.98 -7.94
C VAL A 378 -29.99 -0.42 -8.15
N ALA A 379 -31.19 -0.65 -7.66
CA ALA A 379 -31.89 -1.92 -7.71
C ALA A 379 -33.18 -1.81 -8.53
N ARG A 380 -33.45 -2.80 -9.37
CA ARG A 380 -34.77 -2.96 -10.00
C ARG A 380 -35.71 -3.70 -9.06
N ASN A 381 -36.89 -3.14 -8.80
CA ASN A 381 -37.88 -3.72 -7.92
C ASN A 381 -39.27 -3.80 -8.60
N PRO A 382 -39.59 -4.86 -9.33
CA PRO A 382 -40.89 -5.03 -10.01
C PRO A 382 -42.04 -5.34 -9.06
N ASP A 383 -41.78 -5.86 -7.85
CA ASP A 383 -42.81 -6.20 -6.88
C ASP A 383 -43.30 -4.98 -6.05
N ASN A 384 -43.18 -3.79 -6.66
CA ASN A 384 -43.61 -2.57 -6.00
C ASN A 384 -45.14 -2.50 -5.86
N GLN A 385 -45.62 -1.96 -4.74
CA GLN A 385 -47.05 -1.80 -4.43
C GLN A 385 -47.81 -0.86 -5.40
N TYR A 386 -47.09 -0.16 -6.29
CA TYR A 386 -47.62 0.82 -7.24
C TYR A 386 -47.84 0.25 -8.63
N GLN A 387 -47.43 -1.00 -8.92
CA GLN A 387 -47.57 -1.71 -10.22
C GLN A 387 -46.99 -0.90 -11.39
N ILE A 388 -45.91 -0.17 -11.19
CA ILE A 388 -45.19 0.55 -12.24
C ILE A 388 -44.19 -0.45 -12.86
N GLU A 389 -44.35 -0.73 -14.15
CA GLU A 389 -43.33 -1.43 -14.94
C GLU A 389 -42.05 -0.58 -14.90
N ASP A 390 -40.87 -1.20 -14.69
CA ASP A 390 -39.57 -0.53 -14.60
C ASP A 390 -39.40 0.39 -13.36
N TYR A 391 -39.74 -0.10 -12.19
CA TYR A 391 -39.49 0.59 -10.92
C TYR A 391 -38.06 0.37 -10.42
N TRP A 392 -37.29 1.45 -10.41
CA TRP A 392 -35.94 1.48 -9.86
C TRP A 392 -35.90 2.18 -8.51
N CYS A 393 -35.01 1.73 -7.64
CA CYS A 393 -34.78 2.33 -6.33
C CYS A 393 -33.26 2.38 -6.03
N ILE A 394 -32.87 3.18 -5.05
CA ILE A 394 -31.52 3.15 -4.51
C ILE A 394 -31.57 2.48 -3.15
N ARG A 395 -30.79 1.42 -3.02
CA ARG A 395 -30.57 0.69 -1.77
C ARG A 395 -29.24 1.04 -1.16
N THR A 396 -29.17 0.96 0.16
CA THR A 396 -27.94 1.12 0.91
C THR A 396 -27.76 -0.05 1.86
N PHE A 397 -26.51 -0.43 2.08
CA PHE A 397 -26.10 -1.40 3.09
C PHE A 397 -25.08 -0.74 4.01
N ASP A 398 -25.37 -0.73 5.30
CA ASP A 398 -24.44 -0.27 6.33
C ASP A 398 -23.66 -1.46 6.89
N ILE A 399 -22.37 -1.54 6.54
CA ILE A 399 -21.46 -2.62 6.93
C ILE A 399 -21.31 -2.71 8.45
N SER A 400 -21.40 -1.58 9.16
CA SER A 400 -21.15 -1.52 10.60
C SER A 400 -22.26 -2.17 11.45
N ILE A 401 -23.48 -2.23 10.91
CA ILE A 401 -24.67 -2.76 11.59
C ILE A 401 -25.35 -3.90 10.85
N ASP A 402 -24.77 -4.34 9.72
CA ASP A 402 -25.28 -5.42 8.86
C ASP A 402 -26.76 -5.20 8.48
N ASN A 403 -27.08 -4.00 7.99
CA ASN A 403 -28.46 -3.61 7.69
C ASN A 403 -28.60 -2.95 6.32
N SER A 404 -29.58 -3.41 5.56
CA SER A 404 -29.95 -2.84 4.26
C SER A 404 -31.20 -1.98 4.37
N THR A 405 -31.21 -0.83 3.71
CA THR A 405 -32.35 0.08 3.64
C THR A 405 -32.59 0.56 2.22
N GLU A 406 -33.84 0.81 1.88
CA GLU A 406 -34.22 1.45 0.63
C GLU A 406 -34.32 2.96 0.86
N LEU A 407 -33.46 3.74 0.18
CA LEU A 407 -33.27 5.15 0.45
C LEU A 407 -34.02 6.06 -0.51
N VAL A 408 -34.09 5.71 -1.79
CA VAL A 408 -34.78 6.49 -2.85
C VAL A 408 -35.71 5.58 -3.62
N TYR A 409 -36.89 6.05 -3.94
CA TYR A 409 -37.96 5.29 -4.60
C TYR A 409 -38.38 5.92 -5.92
N GLY A 410 -38.91 5.11 -6.83
CA GLY A 410 -39.61 5.57 -8.01
C GLY A 410 -38.70 6.27 -9.03
N LEU A 411 -37.53 5.69 -9.29
CA LEU A 411 -36.71 6.07 -10.42
C LEU A 411 -37.24 5.38 -11.69
N GLU A 412 -37.31 6.09 -12.78
CA GLU A 412 -37.79 5.55 -14.07
C GLU A 412 -36.71 4.79 -14.84
N ASN A 413 -35.44 4.96 -14.47
CA ASN A 413 -34.31 4.32 -15.14
C ASN A 413 -33.16 4.11 -14.16
N SER A 414 -32.30 3.13 -14.45
CA SER A 414 -31.03 2.95 -13.79
C SER A 414 -30.02 4.01 -14.26
N THR A 415 -29.39 4.69 -13.34
CA THR A 415 -28.31 5.65 -13.61
C THR A 415 -27.25 5.52 -12.52
N PRO A 416 -25.96 5.73 -12.84
CA PRO A 416 -24.93 5.74 -11.83
C PRO A 416 -25.24 6.71 -10.70
N ILE A 417 -24.92 6.29 -9.49
CA ILE A 417 -25.00 7.09 -8.25
C ILE A 417 -23.61 7.51 -7.81
N SER A 418 -23.53 8.41 -6.84
CA SER A 418 -22.26 8.75 -6.20
C SER A 418 -22.44 9.13 -4.75
N LEU A 419 -21.57 8.58 -3.89
CA LEU A 419 -21.52 8.86 -2.47
C LEU A 419 -20.42 9.86 -2.11
N SER A 420 -20.74 10.81 -1.24
CA SER A 420 -19.77 11.50 -0.39
C SER A 420 -19.94 11.03 1.06
N ASP A 421 -19.20 11.60 2.00
CA ASP A 421 -19.27 11.21 3.41
C ASP A 421 -20.67 11.47 4.00
N ASP A 422 -21.37 12.50 3.53
CA ASP A 422 -22.66 12.93 4.09
C ASP A 422 -23.83 12.82 3.11
N TYR A 423 -23.58 12.65 1.81
CA TYR A 423 -24.62 12.77 0.78
C TYR A 423 -24.58 11.65 -0.25
N LEU A 424 -25.77 11.28 -0.73
CA LEU A 424 -25.99 10.50 -1.94
C LEU A 424 -26.39 11.44 -3.09
N ALA A 425 -25.69 11.39 -4.20
CA ALA A 425 -26.04 12.06 -5.45
C ALA A 425 -26.58 11.05 -6.46
N TYR A 426 -27.63 11.42 -7.18
CA TYR A 426 -28.28 10.57 -8.17
C TYR A 426 -28.99 11.42 -9.25
N LEU A 427 -29.34 10.77 -10.36
CA LEU A 427 -30.08 11.39 -11.44
C LEU A 427 -31.54 10.93 -11.44
N ARG A 428 -32.44 11.84 -11.77
CA ARG A 428 -33.85 11.53 -11.99
C ARG A 428 -34.33 12.16 -13.29
N LYS A 429 -34.99 11.37 -14.11
CA LYS A 429 -35.64 11.87 -15.32
C LYS A 429 -36.94 12.59 -14.95
N THR A 430 -37.14 13.77 -15.49
CA THR A 430 -38.34 14.59 -15.30
C THR A 430 -38.86 15.02 -16.66
N TYR A 431 -40.05 15.67 -16.69
CA TYR A 431 -40.58 16.30 -17.92
C TYR A 431 -39.59 17.30 -18.54
N PHE A 432 -38.73 17.93 -17.74
CA PHE A 432 -37.72 18.90 -18.19
C PHE A 432 -36.36 18.26 -18.55
N GLY A 433 -36.27 16.94 -18.58
CA GLY A 433 -35.04 16.18 -18.83
C GLY A 433 -34.43 15.60 -17.58
N TRP A 434 -33.14 15.23 -17.66
CA TRP A 434 -32.40 14.70 -16.55
C TRP A 434 -32.05 15.79 -15.54
N MET A 435 -32.36 15.52 -14.28
CA MET A 435 -32.08 16.42 -13.15
C MET A 435 -31.17 15.71 -12.16
N VAL A 436 -30.19 16.45 -11.65
CA VAL A 436 -29.33 16.00 -10.56
C VAL A 436 -30.06 16.20 -9.24
N TYR A 437 -30.00 15.22 -8.37
CA TYR A 437 -30.53 15.28 -7.00
C TYR A 437 -29.43 14.92 -6.00
N SER A 438 -29.48 15.52 -4.83
CA SER A 438 -28.69 15.09 -3.69
C SER A 438 -29.56 14.90 -2.46
N ARG A 439 -29.15 14.00 -1.60
CA ARG A 439 -29.84 13.68 -0.35
C ARG A 439 -28.82 13.37 0.74
N PRO A 440 -29.01 13.92 1.97
CA PRO A 440 -28.24 13.48 3.12
C PRO A 440 -28.40 11.97 3.40
N LEU A 441 -27.33 11.28 3.74
CA LEU A 441 -27.33 9.83 4.00
C LEU A 441 -28.04 9.48 5.31
N TYR A 442 -27.93 10.34 6.31
CA TYR A 442 -28.37 10.05 7.69
C TYR A 442 -29.69 10.73 8.10
N GLU A 443 -30.22 11.64 7.28
CA GLU A 443 -31.48 12.36 7.56
C GLU A 443 -32.63 11.80 6.71
N LYS A 444 -33.64 11.21 7.38
CA LYS A 444 -34.73 10.49 6.69
C LYS A 444 -35.78 11.37 5.98
N GLU A 445 -35.90 12.67 6.23
CA GLU A 445 -37.05 13.47 5.80
C GLU A 445 -36.75 14.81 5.12
N THR A 446 -35.53 15.09 4.75
CA THR A 446 -35.24 16.30 3.96
C THR A 446 -35.63 16.09 2.50
N ALA A 447 -36.42 17.03 1.95
CA ALA A 447 -36.68 17.03 0.51
C ALA A 447 -35.35 17.15 -0.23
N PRO A 448 -35.11 16.35 -1.29
CA PRO A 448 -33.88 16.47 -2.05
C PRO A 448 -33.74 17.87 -2.64
N GLU A 449 -32.57 18.48 -2.50
CA GLU A 449 -32.29 19.71 -3.23
C GLU A 449 -32.22 19.39 -4.74
N SER A 450 -32.85 20.21 -5.55
CA SER A 450 -32.93 20.00 -6.98
C SER A 450 -32.17 21.10 -7.73
N PRO A 451 -30.92 20.85 -8.11
CA PRO A 451 -30.17 21.69 -9.02
C PRO A 451 -30.65 21.52 -10.47
N PRO A 452 -30.11 22.34 -11.40
CA PRO A 452 -30.51 22.31 -12.80
C PRO A 452 -30.15 21.01 -13.53
N SER A 453 -30.67 20.87 -14.74
CA SER A 453 -30.45 19.75 -15.65
C SER A 453 -28.96 19.41 -15.87
N GLY A 454 -28.60 18.15 -15.74
CA GLY A 454 -27.26 17.65 -15.99
C GLY A 454 -27.21 16.13 -15.96
N ILE A 455 -26.07 15.57 -16.34
CA ILE A 455 -25.79 14.12 -16.31
C ILE A 455 -24.40 13.85 -15.72
N ASN A 456 -24.09 12.59 -15.48
CA ASN A 456 -22.79 12.12 -14.95
C ASN A 456 -22.39 12.83 -13.65
N VAL A 457 -23.22 12.71 -12.63
CA VAL A 457 -22.96 13.34 -11.32
C VAL A 457 -21.93 12.53 -10.52
N ARG A 458 -21.01 13.27 -9.87
CA ARG A 458 -20.08 12.76 -8.85
C ARG A 458 -20.11 13.65 -7.62
N ALA A 459 -19.99 13.00 -6.45
CA ALA A 459 -19.98 13.66 -5.15
C ALA A 459 -18.59 13.56 -4.50
N GLY A 460 -18.12 14.62 -3.86
CA GLY A 460 -16.90 14.62 -3.05
C GLY A 460 -16.95 15.77 -2.04
N GLY A 461 -16.78 15.46 -0.75
CA GLY A 461 -17.01 16.43 0.33
C GLY A 461 -18.38 17.08 0.21
N ASP A 462 -18.42 18.41 0.31
CA ASP A 462 -19.63 19.22 0.15
C ASP A 462 -20.01 19.51 -1.30
N TYR A 463 -19.31 18.96 -2.30
CA TYR A 463 -19.47 19.35 -3.69
C TYR A 463 -20.05 18.23 -4.55
N LEU A 464 -20.88 18.63 -5.52
CA LEU A 464 -21.25 17.82 -6.67
C LEU A 464 -20.63 18.42 -7.93
N VAL A 465 -20.09 17.55 -8.76
CA VAL A 465 -19.69 17.89 -10.14
C VAL A 465 -20.56 17.11 -11.10
N TYR A 466 -20.96 17.72 -12.18
CA TYR A 466 -21.78 17.12 -13.21
C TYR A 466 -21.59 17.88 -14.52
N GLN A 467 -22.04 17.31 -15.62
CA GLN A 467 -21.92 17.93 -16.94
C GLN A 467 -23.26 18.32 -17.52
N ASN A 468 -23.27 19.41 -18.29
CA ASN A 468 -24.45 19.82 -19.05
C ASN A 468 -24.07 20.43 -20.41
N ASN A 469 -24.99 20.38 -21.35
CA ASN A 469 -24.78 20.83 -22.75
C ASN A 469 -25.70 22.00 -23.11
N LYS A 470 -25.86 23.00 -22.26
CA LYS A 470 -26.73 24.16 -22.53
C LYS A 470 -26.09 25.15 -23.47
N ALA A 471 -24.78 25.24 -23.53
CA ALA A 471 -24.04 26.17 -24.37
C ALA A 471 -23.71 25.62 -25.77
N GLY A 472 -24.00 24.35 -26.05
CA GLY A 472 -23.70 23.69 -27.33
C GLY A 472 -22.50 22.73 -27.27
N SER A 473 -21.65 22.84 -26.25
CA SER A 473 -20.63 21.89 -25.84
C SER A 473 -20.94 21.37 -24.45
N TRP A 474 -20.33 20.26 -24.06
CA TRP A 474 -20.42 19.73 -22.71
C TRP A 474 -19.47 20.48 -21.80
N ASP A 475 -19.99 21.09 -20.73
CA ASP A 475 -19.25 21.86 -19.73
C ASP A 475 -19.35 21.17 -18.36
N ILE A 476 -18.34 21.35 -17.49
CA ILE A 476 -18.34 20.87 -16.11
C ILE A 476 -18.91 21.95 -15.19
N LEU A 477 -19.92 21.56 -14.43
CA LEU A 477 -20.56 22.41 -13.42
C LEU A 477 -20.21 21.88 -12.02
N LEU A 478 -19.94 22.82 -11.12
CA LEU A 478 -19.71 22.61 -9.71
C LEU A 478 -20.89 23.17 -8.91
N TRP A 479 -21.41 22.40 -7.98
CA TRP A 479 -22.44 22.84 -7.06
C TRP A 479 -22.08 22.46 -5.62
N LYS A 480 -22.12 23.47 -4.72
CA LYS A 480 -21.90 23.26 -3.30
C LYS A 480 -23.22 22.98 -2.59
N GLN A 481 -23.30 21.88 -1.90
CA GLN A 481 -24.50 21.40 -1.22
C GLN A 481 -24.79 22.21 0.05
N GLY A 482 -26.06 22.23 0.47
CA GLY A 482 -26.50 22.84 1.74
C GLY A 482 -26.50 24.38 1.78
N MET A 483 -26.11 25.07 0.71
CA MET A 483 -26.00 26.53 0.70
C MET A 483 -27.05 27.25 -0.16
N GLY A 484 -27.96 26.53 -0.82
CA GLY A 484 -28.94 27.15 -1.74
C GLY A 484 -28.29 27.94 -2.89
N THR A 485 -27.01 27.66 -3.20
CA THR A 485 -26.24 28.37 -4.23
C THR A 485 -26.61 27.88 -5.62
N GLN A 486 -26.42 28.72 -6.62
CA GLN A 486 -26.51 28.28 -8.02
C GLN A 486 -25.22 27.58 -8.42
N PRO A 487 -25.28 26.52 -9.27
CA PRO A 487 -24.11 25.91 -9.85
C PRO A 487 -23.28 26.92 -10.64
N VAL A 488 -21.96 26.71 -10.59
CA VAL A 488 -21.00 27.51 -11.37
C VAL A 488 -20.29 26.64 -12.39
N SER A 489 -20.10 27.12 -13.60
CA SER A 489 -19.19 26.47 -14.55
C SER A 489 -17.76 26.73 -14.10
N ILE A 490 -16.98 25.67 -13.93
CA ILE A 490 -15.54 25.76 -13.61
C ILE A 490 -14.70 25.77 -14.87
N VAL A 491 -15.27 25.32 -15.99
CA VAL A 491 -14.65 25.30 -17.31
C VAL A 491 -15.71 25.72 -18.33
N SER A 492 -15.36 26.59 -19.25
CA SER A 492 -16.19 26.95 -20.40
C SER A 492 -15.31 27.13 -21.63
N ASP A 493 -14.89 26.02 -22.23
CA ASP A 493 -14.19 25.99 -23.52
C ASP A 493 -15.18 25.55 -24.61
N PRO A 494 -15.03 25.98 -25.89
CA PRO A 494 -15.88 25.50 -26.97
C PRO A 494 -15.85 23.99 -27.25
N ALA A 495 -14.82 23.30 -26.77
CA ALA A 495 -14.71 21.86 -26.85
C ALA A 495 -15.53 21.16 -25.75
N ASP A 496 -15.66 19.84 -25.81
CA ASP A 496 -16.39 19.06 -24.80
C ASP A 496 -15.51 18.76 -23.57
N GLN A 497 -16.08 18.98 -22.38
CA GLN A 497 -15.57 18.56 -21.09
C GLN A 497 -16.56 17.59 -20.46
N ILE A 498 -16.13 16.37 -20.17
CA ILE A 498 -17.02 15.32 -19.67
C ILE A 498 -16.35 14.44 -18.60
N ASN A 499 -17.14 13.55 -17.99
CA ASN A 499 -16.71 12.54 -17.01
C ASN A 499 -15.90 13.12 -15.85
N ALA A 500 -16.43 14.19 -15.22
CA ALA A 500 -15.78 14.79 -14.07
C ALA A 500 -15.88 13.91 -12.82
N SER A 501 -14.85 13.94 -11.99
CA SER A 501 -14.81 13.40 -10.63
C SER A 501 -14.24 14.43 -9.66
N THR A 502 -14.51 14.27 -8.34
CA THR A 502 -14.01 15.17 -7.30
C THR A 502 -13.84 14.46 -5.97
N ASP A 503 -12.82 14.86 -5.21
CA ASP A 503 -12.61 14.51 -3.80
C ASP A 503 -13.06 15.62 -2.82
N GLY A 504 -13.65 16.71 -3.33
CA GLY A 504 -14.04 17.89 -2.57
C GLY A 504 -12.95 18.97 -2.49
N ARG A 505 -11.76 18.70 -2.98
CA ARG A 505 -10.62 19.64 -3.09
C ARG A 505 -10.18 19.87 -4.53
N THR A 506 -10.14 18.80 -5.29
CA THR A 506 -9.76 18.80 -6.71
C THR A 506 -10.93 18.28 -7.53
N VAL A 507 -11.18 18.92 -8.66
CA VAL A 507 -12.08 18.42 -9.71
C VAL A 507 -11.21 17.97 -10.87
N VAL A 508 -11.47 16.79 -11.43
CA VAL A 508 -10.78 16.26 -12.61
C VAL A 508 -11.79 15.93 -13.69
N TRP A 509 -11.42 16.06 -14.95
CA TRP A 509 -12.28 15.73 -16.10
C TRP A 509 -11.46 15.36 -17.32
N GLN A 510 -12.10 14.76 -18.32
CA GLN A 510 -11.53 14.60 -19.66
C GLN A 510 -12.00 15.72 -20.57
N ASP A 511 -11.08 16.25 -21.38
CA ASP A 511 -11.23 17.44 -22.20
C ASP A 511 -10.67 17.23 -23.60
N ASN A 512 -11.40 17.58 -24.64
CA ASN A 512 -10.95 17.35 -26.02
C ASN A 512 -10.49 18.64 -26.76
N ARG A 513 -10.21 19.73 -26.04
CA ARG A 513 -9.78 21.00 -26.62
C ARG A 513 -8.51 20.94 -27.49
N ASN A 514 -7.67 19.95 -27.27
CA ASN A 514 -6.41 19.74 -28.00
C ASN A 514 -6.54 18.78 -29.20
N GLY A 515 -7.74 18.21 -29.45
CA GLY A 515 -8.01 17.31 -30.57
C GLY A 515 -8.00 15.82 -30.22
N ASN A 516 -7.54 15.45 -29.05
CA ASN A 516 -7.68 14.16 -28.36
C ASN A 516 -8.23 14.41 -26.96
N TRP A 517 -8.62 13.36 -26.27
CA TRP A 517 -9.02 13.46 -24.86
C TRP A 517 -7.80 13.51 -23.95
N ASP A 518 -7.66 14.60 -23.20
CA ASP A 518 -6.66 14.81 -22.16
C ASP A 518 -7.32 14.92 -20.79
N ILE A 519 -6.57 14.64 -19.72
CA ILE A 519 -7.02 14.87 -18.34
C ILE A 519 -6.63 16.25 -17.89
N TYR A 520 -7.62 16.98 -17.35
CA TYR A 520 -7.46 18.29 -16.71
C TYR A 520 -7.90 18.22 -15.25
N ALA A 521 -7.38 19.11 -14.45
CA ALA A 521 -7.70 19.28 -13.04
C ALA A 521 -7.96 20.74 -12.68
N TYR A 522 -8.81 20.97 -11.67
CA TYR A 522 -9.09 22.28 -11.09
C TYR A 522 -9.01 22.19 -9.57
N ASP A 523 -8.12 22.97 -8.96
CA ASP A 523 -7.98 23.07 -7.51
C ASP A 523 -9.00 24.07 -6.95
N LEU A 524 -9.93 23.60 -6.12
CA LEU A 524 -11.03 24.41 -5.56
C LEU A 524 -10.55 25.47 -4.56
N ASN A 525 -9.39 25.29 -3.93
CA ASN A 525 -8.84 26.25 -2.98
C ASN A 525 -8.13 27.40 -3.67
N THR A 526 -7.39 27.10 -4.74
CA THR A 526 -6.59 28.11 -5.45
C THR A 526 -7.30 28.66 -6.69
N SER A 527 -8.41 28.04 -7.11
CA SER A 527 -9.15 28.34 -8.36
C SER A 527 -8.25 28.28 -9.60
N LYS A 528 -7.35 27.30 -9.66
CA LYS A 528 -6.44 27.11 -10.78
C LYS A 528 -6.76 25.84 -11.56
N GLU A 529 -6.83 25.98 -12.87
CA GLU A 529 -6.88 24.89 -13.83
C GLU A 529 -5.46 24.43 -14.18
N MET A 530 -5.29 23.12 -14.41
CA MET A 530 -4.04 22.51 -14.81
C MET A 530 -4.31 21.37 -15.79
N GLN A 531 -3.59 21.33 -16.91
CA GLN A 531 -3.56 20.17 -17.79
C GLN A 531 -2.65 19.11 -17.15
N ILE A 532 -3.18 17.89 -16.98
CA ILE A 532 -2.47 16.78 -16.35
C ILE A 532 -1.75 15.92 -17.39
N THR A 533 -2.41 15.64 -18.52
CA THR A 533 -1.85 14.82 -19.60
C THR A 533 -1.67 15.61 -20.89
N THR A 534 -0.69 15.24 -21.70
CA THR A 534 -0.34 15.90 -22.98
C THR A 534 0.04 14.88 -24.06
N ASP A 535 -0.18 13.59 -23.84
CA ASP A 535 0.10 12.57 -24.86
C ASP A 535 -0.95 12.66 -25.98
N SER A 536 -0.54 12.39 -27.21
CA SER A 536 -1.41 12.48 -28.39
C SER A 536 -2.48 11.38 -28.49
N ALA A 537 -2.38 10.32 -27.68
CA ALA A 537 -3.44 9.32 -27.53
C ALA A 537 -4.52 9.82 -26.56
N ASP A 538 -5.65 9.15 -26.50
CA ASP A 538 -6.73 9.50 -25.57
C ASP A 538 -6.41 9.10 -24.12
N GLN A 539 -6.69 9.99 -23.18
CA GLN A 539 -6.75 9.75 -21.74
C GLN A 539 -8.17 10.07 -21.26
N ILE A 540 -8.81 9.11 -20.60
CA ILE A 540 -10.23 9.20 -20.25
C ILE A 540 -10.55 8.63 -18.86
N ASN A 541 -11.80 8.83 -18.41
CA ASN A 541 -12.35 8.29 -17.17
C ASN A 541 -11.51 8.57 -15.92
N PRO A 542 -11.20 9.86 -15.63
CA PRO A 542 -10.42 10.19 -14.45
C PRO A 542 -11.20 9.98 -13.16
N ASP A 543 -10.48 9.62 -12.10
CA ASP A 543 -10.94 9.69 -10.72
C ASP A 543 -9.85 10.31 -9.83
N VAL A 544 -10.23 10.86 -8.66
CA VAL A 544 -9.29 11.58 -7.79
C VAL A 544 -9.56 11.34 -6.32
N GLU A 545 -8.47 11.21 -5.56
CA GLU A 545 -8.49 11.23 -4.10
C GLU A 545 -7.19 11.81 -3.55
N ASN A 546 -7.31 12.79 -2.62
CA ASN A 546 -6.17 13.40 -1.90
C ASN A 546 -5.04 13.92 -2.82
N GLY A 547 -5.41 14.45 -4.00
CA GLY A 547 -4.46 14.95 -4.98
C GLY A 547 -3.80 13.87 -5.84
N VAL A 548 -4.24 12.62 -5.75
CA VAL A 548 -3.86 11.54 -6.66
C VAL A 548 -4.95 11.36 -7.69
N ILE A 549 -4.60 11.50 -8.96
CA ILE A 549 -5.50 11.38 -10.11
C ILE A 549 -5.18 10.08 -10.83
N VAL A 550 -6.17 9.25 -11.10
CA VAL A 550 -6.06 8.00 -11.85
C VAL A 550 -6.89 8.09 -13.13
N TRP A 551 -6.45 7.47 -14.24
CA TRP A 551 -7.18 7.47 -15.51
C TRP A 551 -6.85 6.24 -16.37
N GLN A 552 -7.65 6.01 -17.43
CA GLN A 552 -7.32 5.10 -18.54
C GLN A 552 -6.54 5.85 -19.61
N ASP A 553 -5.49 5.23 -20.11
CA ASP A 553 -4.56 5.79 -21.09
C ASP A 553 -4.37 4.86 -22.29
N LYS A 554 -4.40 5.39 -23.48
CA LYS A 554 -4.30 4.60 -24.72
C LYS A 554 -2.95 4.72 -25.43
N ARG A 555 -1.96 5.38 -24.84
CA ARG A 555 -0.65 5.66 -25.48
C ARG A 555 0.12 4.42 -25.94
N ASN A 556 -0.12 3.27 -25.33
CA ASN A 556 0.53 2.00 -25.68
C ASN A 556 -0.28 1.12 -26.65
N GLY A 557 -1.48 1.57 -27.07
CA GLY A 557 -2.36 0.86 -28.00
C GLY A 557 -3.60 0.26 -27.34
N ASP A 558 -3.41 -0.47 -26.23
CA ASP A 558 -4.49 -0.93 -25.35
C ASP A 558 -4.79 0.14 -24.27
N TRP A 559 -5.88 -0.02 -23.53
CA TRP A 559 -6.16 0.83 -22.38
C TRP A 559 -5.37 0.37 -21.18
N ASP A 560 -4.59 1.27 -20.61
CA ASP A 560 -3.75 1.08 -19.43
C ASP A 560 -4.22 1.94 -18.27
N ILE A 561 -3.80 1.66 -17.03
CA ILE A 561 -4.07 2.50 -15.87
C ILE A 561 -2.84 3.31 -15.49
N TYR A 562 -3.00 4.62 -15.46
CA TYR A 562 -1.99 5.60 -15.04
C TYR A 562 -2.48 6.43 -13.86
N VAL A 563 -1.55 7.01 -13.12
CA VAL A 563 -1.81 7.99 -12.07
C VAL A 563 -0.91 9.21 -12.21
N TYR A 564 -1.42 10.35 -11.78
CA TYR A 564 -0.65 11.56 -11.53
C TYR A 564 -0.83 11.99 -10.08
N ASP A 565 0.28 12.13 -9.37
CA ASP A 565 0.30 12.61 -8.01
C ASP A 565 0.66 14.11 -8.00
N GLN A 566 -0.30 14.96 -7.66
CA GLN A 566 -0.15 16.41 -7.62
C GLN A 566 0.84 16.87 -6.53
N ASN A 567 1.00 16.09 -5.45
CA ASN A 567 1.86 16.45 -4.33
C ASN A 567 3.34 16.35 -4.71
N VAL A 568 3.66 15.46 -5.63
CA VAL A 568 5.03 15.26 -6.14
C VAL A 568 5.20 15.69 -7.61
N GLY A 569 4.10 16.08 -8.28
CA GLY A 569 4.12 16.58 -9.65
C GLY A 569 4.47 15.51 -10.69
N ARG A 570 3.92 14.27 -10.55
CA ARG A 570 4.41 13.16 -11.33
C ARG A 570 3.35 12.18 -11.82
N GLU A 571 3.53 11.73 -13.06
CA GLU A 571 2.79 10.65 -13.70
C GLU A 571 3.49 9.28 -13.51
N THR A 572 2.71 8.22 -13.27
CA THR A 572 3.20 6.84 -13.10
C THR A 572 2.16 5.87 -13.68
N PRO A 573 2.56 4.87 -14.49
CA PRO A 573 1.65 3.80 -14.85
C PRO A 573 1.47 2.83 -13.66
N ILE A 574 0.23 2.33 -13.51
CA ILE A 574 -0.15 1.35 -12.49
C ILE A 574 -0.26 -0.04 -13.08
N CYS A 575 -0.85 -0.15 -14.27
CA CYS A 575 -0.95 -1.40 -15.00
C CYS A 575 -0.85 -1.13 -16.49
N THR A 576 0.06 -1.84 -17.17
CA THR A 576 0.28 -1.81 -18.62
C THR A 576 0.42 -3.23 -19.17
N ASP A 577 -0.25 -4.18 -18.55
CA ASP A 577 -0.29 -5.57 -19.03
C ASP A 577 -1.11 -5.68 -20.33
N PRO A 578 -0.85 -6.69 -21.17
CA PRO A 578 -1.63 -6.90 -22.39
C PRO A 578 -3.13 -7.03 -22.10
N GLY A 579 -3.96 -6.45 -22.95
CA GLY A 579 -5.42 -6.32 -22.78
C GLY A 579 -5.82 -4.94 -22.28
N ASN A 580 -7.10 -4.70 -22.12
CA ASN A 580 -7.59 -3.41 -21.68
C ASN A 580 -7.80 -3.37 -20.17
N GLN A 581 -7.26 -2.34 -19.54
CA GLN A 581 -7.53 -1.97 -18.16
C GLN A 581 -8.40 -0.72 -18.15
N MET A 582 -9.57 -0.80 -17.54
CA MET A 582 -10.65 0.17 -17.72
C MET A 582 -11.32 0.54 -16.39
N GLU A 583 -12.04 1.67 -16.39
CA GLU A 583 -12.89 2.12 -15.28
C GLU A 583 -12.16 2.23 -13.93
N PRO A 584 -10.98 2.89 -13.89
CA PRO A 584 -10.25 2.98 -12.63
C PRO A 584 -11.01 3.81 -11.59
N ARG A 585 -10.86 3.40 -10.32
CA ARG A 585 -11.34 4.13 -9.15
C ARG A 585 -10.26 4.13 -8.08
N ILE A 586 -10.14 5.26 -7.39
CA ILE A 586 -9.20 5.42 -6.28
C ILE A 586 -9.92 5.85 -5.02
N ARG A 587 -9.72 5.12 -3.91
CA ARG A 587 -10.14 5.49 -2.54
C ARG A 587 -9.21 4.84 -1.53
N THR A 588 -8.91 5.58 -0.47
CA THR A 588 -8.14 5.08 0.69
C THR A 588 -6.78 4.50 0.31
N GLY A 589 -6.10 5.11 -0.70
CA GLY A 589 -4.82 4.64 -1.21
C GLY A 589 -4.88 3.31 -1.97
N ARG A 590 -6.05 2.91 -2.46
CA ARG A 590 -6.27 1.72 -3.28
C ARG A 590 -6.84 2.11 -4.62
N ILE A 591 -6.36 1.46 -5.68
CA ILE A 591 -6.85 1.65 -7.05
C ILE A 591 -7.44 0.33 -7.51
N VAL A 592 -8.68 0.35 -8.00
CA VAL A 592 -9.36 -0.80 -8.59
C VAL A 592 -9.72 -0.52 -10.04
N TRP A 593 -9.74 -1.54 -10.87
CA TRP A 593 -10.11 -1.43 -12.28
C TRP A 593 -10.70 -2.73 -12.82
N THR A 594 -11.36 -2.62 -13.95
CA THR A 594 -11.79 -3.74 -14.79
C THR A 594 -10.67 -4.10 -15.76
N ASP A 595 -10.37 -5.39 -15.94
CA ASP A 595 -9.26 -5.89 -16.76
C ASP A 595 -9.69 -7.09 -17.62
N ASP A 596 -9.44 -7.04 -18.92
CA ASP A 596 -9.88 -8.10 -19.86
C ASP A 596 -8.74 -9.02 -20.34
N ARG A 597 -7.54 -8.95 -19.72
CA ARG A 597 -6.36 -9.75 -20.10
C ARG A 597 -6.58 -11.27 -20.07
N SER A 598 -7.53 -11.75 -19.30
CA SER A 598 -7.88 -13.18 -19.19
C SER A 598 -8.89 -13.67 -20.25
N GLY A 599 -9.52 -12.76 -21.00
CA GLY A 599 -10.57 -12.99 -21.99
C GLY A 599 -11.96 -12.57 -21.51
N ASP A 600 -12.27 -12.71 -20.23
CA ASP A 600 -13.43 -12.13 -19.56
C ASP A 600 -12.98 -10.86 -18.82
N LYS A 601 -13.92 -10.01 -18.39
CA LYS A 601 -13.62 -8.84 -17.57
C LYS A 601 -13.58 -9.25 -16.10
N ASP A 602 -12.42 -9.09 -15.50
CA ASP A 602 -12.15 -9.39 -14.08
C ASP A 602 -11.92 -8.10 -13.29
N ILE A 603 -12.03 -8.15 -11.96
CA ILE A 603 -11.71 -7.03 -11.08
C ILE A 603 -10.31 -7.19 -10.50
N TYR A 604 -9.50 -6.17 -10.71
CA TYR A 604 -8.14 -6.06 -10.19
C TYR A 604 -8.02 -4.91 -9.19
N ILE A 605 -7.10 -5.04 -8.27
CA ILE A 605 -6.75 -4.02 -7.28
C ILE A 605 -5.23 -3.81 -7.24
N TYR A 606 -4.84 -2.56 -7.07
CA TYR A 606 -3.52 -2.15 -6.65
C TYR A 606 -3.63 -1.59 -5.23
N GLU A 607 -3.08 -2.33 -4.27
CA GLU A 607 -3.10 -1.92 -2.87
C GLU A 607 -1.91 -1.03 -2.52
N ASN A 608 -2.12 -0.17 -1.50
CA ASN A 608 -1.07 0.67 -0.92
C ASN A 608 -0.45 1.70 -1.87
N TYR A 609 -1.26 2.26 -2.79
CA TYR A 609 -0.90 3.53 -3.38
C TYR A 609 -1.00 4.59 -2.27
N MET A 610 0.11 4.87 -1.63
CA MET A 610 0.21 5.99 -0.68
C MET A 610 0.78 7.19 -1.44
N PRO A 611 0.06 8.30 -1.46
CA PRO A 611 0.57 9.53 -2.03
C PRO A 611 1.79 10.07 -1.27
#